data_da2074bdb47936d4ce2ae87b7f84f896
#
_entry.id   da2074bdb47936d4ce2ae87b7f84f896
#
_cell.length_a   1.000
_cell.length_b   1.000
_cell.length_c   1.000
_cell.angle_alpha   90.00
_cell.angle_beta   90.00
_cell.angle_gamma   90.00
#
_symmetry.space_group_name_H-M   'P 1'
#
loop_
_entity.id
_entity.type
_entity.pdbx_description
1 polymer ?
#
loop_
_entity_poly.entity_id
_entity_poly.type
_entity_poly.pdbx_seq_one_letter_code
_entity_poly.pdbx_strand_id
1 'polypeptide(L)'
;EYVVNGVIIERHSHLVDILRPKARKFVNKLIEEKGFETVSLAGCDVLISAPEVNLLLLSSHILKHAFGVGIGLRQFCDMAVAIRCYSDRVNPQEMREIYRQAGLGKWAELLEAFLVECLGLDLNQSLNEEMHSKYVKKTRILLDIIVKGGNFGHFTEKREMASQNKVSRKLHTLTSFWGNLP
;
A
#
# COMPACT_ATOMS: atom_id res chain seq x y z
N GLU A 1 -14.19 -11.17 -10.59
CA GLU A 1 -13.92 -12.31 -9.69
C GLU A 1 -14.27 -13.62 -10.37
N TYR A 2 -13.45 -14.63 -10.18
CA TYR A 2 -13.66 -15.99 -10.66
C TYR A 2 -13.56 -16.95 -9.49
N VAL A 3 -14.34 -18.03 -9.50
CA VAL A 3 -14.24 -19.09 -8.50
C VAL A 3 -13.70 -20.34 -9.17
N VAL A 4 -12.52 -20.81 -8.73
CA VAL A 4 -11.90 -22.03 -9.24
C VAL A 4 -11.68 -22.98 -8.07
N ASN A 5 -12.33 -24.14 -8.09
CA ASN A 5 -12.25 -25.13 -7.01
C ASN A 5 -12.55 -24.57 -5.61
N GLY A 6 -13.52 -23.65 -5.50
CA GLY A 6 -13.87 -23.00 -4.24
C GLY A 6 -12.94 -21.84 -3.81
N VAL A 7 -11.90 -21.54 -4.58
CA VAL A 7 -10.98 -20.43 -4.34
C VAL A 7 -11.44 -19.22 -5.17
N ILE A 8 -11.59 -18.07 -4.50
CA ILE A 8 -11.92 -16.81 -5.16
C ILE A 8 -10.64 -16.21 -5.74
N ILE A 9 -10.65 -15.96 -7.04
CA ILE A 9 -9.55 -15.31 -7.77
C ILE A 9 -10.00 -13.92 -8.20
N GLU A 10 -9.34 -12.87 -7.72
CA GLU A 10 -9.55 -11.50 -8.17
C GLU A 10 -8.62 -11.21 -9.34
N ARG A 11 -9.19 -10.78 -10.47
CA ARG A 11 -8.45 -10.26 -11.61
C ARG A 11 -8.59 -8.75 -11.67
N HIS A 12 -7.46 -8.05 -11.58
CA HIS A 12 -7.41 -6.61 -11.76
C HIS A 12 -7.06 -6.25 -13.20
N SER A 13 -7.79 -5.32 -13.81
CA SER A 13 -7.53 -4.82 -15.17
C SER A 13 -6.31 -3.88 -15.21
N HIS A 14 -5.95 -3.31 -14.07
CA HIS A 14 -4.82 -2.39 -13.90
C HIS A 14 -4.02 -2.82 -12.68
N LEU A 15 -2.70 -2.80 -12.80
CA LEU A 15 -1.81 -3.15 -11.70
C LEU A 15 -1.89 -2.12 -10.55
N VAL A 16 -2.02 -0.83 -10.88
CA VAL A 16 -2.08 0.25 -9.89
C VAL A 16 -3.24 1.20 -10.19
N ASP A 17 -4.10 1.45 -9.21
CA ASP A 17 -5.19 2.42 -9.31
C ASP A 17 -4.68 3.85 -9.03
N ILE A 18 -4.13 4.50 -10.04
CA ILE A 18 -3.68 5.89 -9.95
C ILE A 18 -4.65 6.83 -10.65
N LEU A 19 -5.19 7.78 -9.88
CA LEU A 19 -6.21 8.72 -10.38
C LEU A 19 -5.63 9.80 -11.30
N ARG A 20 -4.38 10.26 -11.04
CA ARG A 20 -3.76 11.36 -11.78
C ARG A 20 -3.21 10.88 -13.13
N PRO A 21 -3.62 11.47 -14.28
CA PRO A 21 -3.20 11.00 -15.60
C PRO A 21 -1.68 10.97 -15.81
N LYS A 22 -0.96 11.99 -15.33
CA LYS A 22 0.52 12.04 -15.41
C LYS A 22 1.19 10.90 -14.64
N ALA A 23 0.76 10.67 -13.39
CA ALA A 23 1.27 9.61 -12.56
C ALA A 23 0.97 8.22 -13.16
N ARG A 24 -0.23 8.03 -13.70
CA ARG A 24 -0.61 6.80 -14.39
C ARG A 24 0.26 6.52 -15.62
N LYS A 25 0.52 7.55 -16.43
CA LYS A 25 1.43 7.42 -17.59
C LYS A 25 2.84 7.02 -17.15
N PHE A 26 3.35 7.65 -16.09
CA PHE A 26 4.65 7.30 -15.50
C PHE A 26 4.68 5.83 -15.03
N VAL A 27 3.68 5.39 -14.29
CA VAL A 27 3.63 4.02 -13.74
C VAL A 27 3.52 2.97 -14.85
N ASN A 28 2.72 3.22 -15.88
CA ASN A 28 2.64 2.30 -17.02
C ASN A 28 4.02 2.16 -17.71
N LYS A 29 4.71 3.29 -17.93
CA LYS A 29 6.07 3.28 -18.49
C LYS A 29 7.06 2.54 -17.58
N LEU A 30 6.99 2.76 -16.26
CA LEU A 30 7.83 2.05 -15.29
C LEU A 30 7.60 0.53 -15.35
N ILE A 31 6.35 0.07 -15.45
CA ILE A 31 6.02 -1.36 -15.59
C ILE A 31 6.60 -1.94 -16.87
N GLU A 32 6.51 -1.21 -17.99
CA GLU A 32 7.07 -1.62 -19.27
C GLU A 32 8.62 -1.69 -19.22
N GLU A 33 9.28 -0.71 -18.58
CA GLU A 33 10.75 -0.63 -18.49
C GLU A 33 11.34 -1.65 -17.52
N LYS A 34 10.73 -1.84 -16.35
CA LYS A 34 11.23 -2.80 -15.34
C LYS A 34 10.85 -4.26 -15.66
N GLY A 35 9.71 -4.46 -16.32
CA GLY A 35 9.26 -5.77 -16.75
C GLY A 35 8.81 -6.72 -15.63
N PHE A 36 8.94 -8.01 -15.95
CA PHE A 36 8.57 -9.10 -15.07
C PHE A 36 9.71 -10.09 -14.91
N GLU A 37 9.78 -10.74 -13.77
CA GLU A 37 10.73 -11.81 -13.48
C GLU A 37 9.99 -13.15 -13.42
N THR A 38 10.65 -14.22 -13.83
CA THR A 38 10.11 -15.57 -13.70
C THR A 38 10.60 -16.20 -12.39
N VAL A 39 9.69 -16.66 -11.57
CA VAL A 39 9.98 -17.38 -10.32
C VAL A 39 9.34 -18.75 -10.38
N SER A 40 10.10 -19.80 -10.05
CA SER A 40 9.54 -21.15 -9.93
C SER A 40 8.87 -21.32 -8.58
N LEU A 41 7.58 -21.56 -8.57
CA LEU A 41 6.76 -21.78 -7.38
C LEU A 41 6.04 -23.12 -7.50
N ALA A 42 6.34 -24.04 -6.59
CA ALA A 42 5.73 -25.38 -6.56
C ALA A 42 5.81 -26.12 -7.93
N GLY A 43 6.93 -25.95 -8.66
CA GLY A 43 7.15 -26.58 -9.97
C GLY A 43 6.48 -25.88 -11.15
N CYS A 44 5.87 -24.72 -10.94
CA CYS A 44 5.30 -23.88 -11.98
C CYS A 44 6.07 -22.58 -12.10
N ASP A 45 6.32 -22.13 -13.33
CA ASP A 45 6.92 -20.82 -13.57
C ASP A 45 5.86 -19.73 -13.52
N VAL A 46 6.06 -18.77 -12.63
CA VAL A 46 5.14 -17.64 -12.38
C VAL A 46 5.85 -16.33 -12.70
N LEU A 47 5.21 -15.47 -13.45
CA LEU A 47 5.69 -14.11 -13.69
C LEU A 47 5.30 -13.21 -12.52
N ILE A 48 6.30 -12.57 -11.93
CA ILE A 48 6.12 -11.54 -10.89
C ILE A 48 6.66 -10.21 -11.40
N SER A 49 6.09 -9.10 -10.93
CA SER A 49 6.62 -7.78 -11.26
C SER A 49 8.00 -7.56 -10.64
N ALA A 50 8.81 -6.74 -11.30
CA ALA A 50 10.10 -6.30 -10.75
C ALA A 50 9.95 -5.71 -9.35
N PRO A 51 10.98 -5.75 -8.49
CA PRO A 51 10.91 -5.35 -7.08
C PRO A 51 10.34 -3.95 -6.86
N GLU A 52 10.76 -2.95 -7.62
CA GLU A 52 10.28 -1.57 -7.50
C GLU A 52 8.79 -1.44 -7.85
N VAL A 53 8.36 -2.15 -8.90
CA VAL A 53 6.95 -2.21 -9.30
C VAL A 53 6.13 -2.90 -8.22
N ASN A 54 6.65 -3.99 -7.63
CA ASN A 54 5.96 -4.74 -6.59
C ASN A 54 5.79 -3.91 -5.31
N LEU A 55 6.83 -3.20 -4.87
CA LEU A 55 6.73 -2.27 -3.73
C LEU A 55 5.71 -1.15 -3.98
N LEU A 56 5.71 -0.58 -5.20
CA LEU A 56 4.74 0.43 -5.60
C LEU A 56 3.30 -0.13 -5.58
N LEU A 57 3.10 -1.35 -6.08
CA LEU A 57 1.83 -2.07 -6.07
C LEU A 57 1.31 -2.27 -4.65
N LEU A 58 2.11 -2.88 -3.77
CA LEU A 58 1.75 -3.12 -2.37
C LEU A 58 1.39 -1.81 -1.66
N SER A 59 2.22 -0.78 -1.80
CA SER A 59 1.98 0.53 -1.20
C SER A 59 0.67 1.16 -1.66
N SER A 60 0.39 1.14 -2.97
CA SER A 60 -0.86 1.68 -3.53
C SER A 60 -2.09 0.87 -3.12
N HIS A 61 -1.94 -0.45 -3.01
CA HIS A 61 -3.00 -1.35 -2.57
C HIS A 61 -3.38 -1.10 -1.11
N ILE A 62 -2.37 -0.97 -0.22
CA ILE A 62 -2.58 -0.60 1.19
C ILE A 62 -3.32 0.73 1.28
N LEU A 63 -2.89 1.75 0.52
CA LEU A 63 -3.54 3.05 0.49
C LEU A 63 -5.00 2.95 0.05
N LYS A 64 -5.28 2.21 -1.02
CA LYS A 64 -6.64 1.98 -1.54
C LYS A 64 -7.56 1.38 -0.48
N HIS A 65 -7.08 0.36 0.24
CA HIS A 65 -7.84 -0.29 1.30
C HIS A 65 -8.02 0.62 2.53
N ALA A 66 -6.98 1.33 2.94
CA ALA A 66 -7.05 2.28 4.05
C ALA A 66 -8.12 3.35 3.82
N PHE A 67 -8.29 3.83 2.58
CA PHE A 67 -9.32 4.81 2.21
C PHE A 67 -10.68 4.22 1.80
N GLY A 68 -10.74 2.93 1.52
CA GLY A 68 -11.94 2.30 0.98
C GLY A 68 -12.73 1.52 2.00
N VAL A 69 -12.36 0.28 2.15
CA VAL A 69 -13.12 -0.74 2.92
C VAL A 69 -12.55 -1.04 4.30
N GLY A 70 -11.45 -0.40 4.66
CA GLY A 70 -10.66 -0.70 5.85
C GLY A 70 -9.52 -1.66 5.53
N ILE A 71 -8.54 -1.69 6.41
CA ILE A 71 -7.30 -2.46 6.24
C ILE A 71 -6.90 -3.12 7.54
N GLY A 72 -6.36 -4.34 7.46
CA GLY A 72 -5.78 -5.04 8.59
C GLY A 72 -4.25 -4.92 8.63
N LEU A 73 -3.65 -5.30 9.74
CA LEU A 73 -2.19 -5.29 9.92
C LEU A 73 -1.45 -6.23 8.96
N ARG A 74 -2.13 -7.27 8.46
CA ARG A 74 -1.53 -8.24 7.53
C ARG A 74 -0.90 -7.56 6.31
N GLN A 75 -1.60 -6.62 5.69
CA GLN A 75 -1.09 -5.94 4.49
C GLN A 75 0.16 -5.10 4.80
N PHE A 76 0.26 -4.55 6.00
CA PHE A 76 1.48 -3.86 6.45
C PHE A 76 2.62 -4.85 6.70
N CYS A 77 2.33 -6.03 7.25
CA CYS A 77 3.34 -7.09 7.39
C CYS A 77 3.85 -7.56 6.03
N ASP A 78 2.96 -7.74 5.04
CA ASP A 78 3.34 -8.10 3.67
C ASP A 78 4.30 -7.06 3.06
N MET A 79 4.04 -5.76 3.31
CA MET A 79 4.92 -4.68 2.86
C MET A 79 6.28 -4.69 3.58
N ALA A 80 6.31 -4.92 4.90
CA ALA A 80 7.56 -5.01 5.67
C ALA A 80 8.44 -6.17 5.17
N VAL A 81 7.83 -7.32 4.91
CA VAL A 81 8.51 -8.49 4.33
C VAL A 81 9.05 -8.18 2.94
N ALA A 82 8.26 -7.52 2.07
CA ALA A 82 8.70 -7.17 0.73
C ALA A 82 9.90 -6.20 0.74
N ILE A 83 9.87 -5.14 1.58
CA ILE A 83 11.00 -4.22 1.75
C ILE A 83 12.26 -4.99 2.18
N ARG A 84 12.13 -5.88 3.15
CA ARG A 84 13.24 -6.69 3.63
C ARG A 84 13.80 -7.63 2.56
N CYS A 85 12.92 -8.30 1.80
CA CYS A 85 13.32 -9.20 0.73
C CYS A 85 13.99 -8.49 -0.44
N TYR A 86 13.68 -7.23 -0.66
CA TYR A 86 14.20 -6.45 -1.79
C TYR A 86 15.30 -5.45 -1.40
N SER A 87 15.74 -5.42 -0.12
CA SER A 87 16.72 -4.45 0.39
C SER A 87 18.01 -4.37 -0.42
N ASP A 88 18.51 -5.52 -0.91
CA ASP A 88 19.74 -5.60 -1.68
C ASP A 88 19.53 -5.39 -3.20
N ARG A 89 18.29 -5.27 -3.64
CA ARG A 89 17.89 -5.21 -5.05
C ARG A 89 17.31 -3.87 -5.46
N VAL A 90 16.82 -3.08 -4.52
CA VAL A 90 16.14 -1.81 -4.76
C VAL A 90 17.01 -0.67 -4.27
N ASN A 91 17.29 0.30 -5.14
CA ASN A 91 17.96 1.53 -4.74
C ASN A 91 16.97 2.46 -4.00
N PRO A 92 17.27 2.86 -2.74
CA PRO A 92 16.35 3.68 -1.95
C PRO A 92 16.04 5.05 -2.58
N GLN A 93 17.02 5.70 -3.21
CA GLN A 93 16.85 7.00 -3.86
C GLN A 93 15.95 6.88 -5.09
N GLU A 94 16.16 5.85 -5.90
CA GLU A 94 15.31 5.55 -7.05
C GLU A 94 13.87 5.27 -6.60
N MET A 95 13.70 4.49 -5.54
CA MET A 95 12.36 4.17 -5.03
C MET A 95 11.61 5.39 -4.49
N ARG A 96 12.30 6.31 -3.80
CA ARG A 96 11.73 7.61 -3.41
C ARG A 96 11.22 8.41 -4.61
N GLU A 97 12.01 8.46 -5.68
CA GLU A 97 11.63 9.17 -6.89
C GLU A 97 10.44 8.51 -7.59
N ILE A 98 10.38 7.17 -7.62
CA ILE A 98 9.23 6.40 -8.12
C ILE A 98 7.97 6.78 -7.33
N TYR A 99 8.00 6.74 -6.00
CA TYR A 99 6.87 7.13 -5.17
C TYR A 99 6.45 8.59 -5.40
N ARG A 100 7.42 9.50 -5.53
CA ARG A 100 7.15 10.92 -5.79
C ARG A 100 6.45 11.12 -7.14
N GLN A 101 6.92 10.51 -8.21
CA GLN A 101 6.33 10.59 -9.55
C GLN A 101 4.98 9.90 -9.64
N ALA A 102 4.80 8.81 -8.92
CA ALA A 102 3.50 8.15 -8.76
C ALA A 102 2.49 8.96 -7.93
N GLY A 103 2.94 10.06 -7.28
CA GLY A 103 2.11 10.89 -6.40
C GLY A 103 1.85 10.27 -5.03
N LEU A 104 2.66 9.30 -4.64
CA LEU A 104 2.54 8.53 -3.39
C LEU A 104 3.64 8.88 -2.36
N GLY A 105 4.48 9.90 -2.60
CA GLY A 105 5.64 10.20 -1.76
C GLY A 105 5.30 10.35 -0.27
N LYS A 106 4.37 11.25 0.09
CA LYS A 106 3.96 11.44 1.50
C LYS A 106 3.32 10.20 2.13
N TRP A 107 2.63 9.42 1.34
CA TRP A 107 2.05 8.15 1.80
C TRP A 107 3.15 7.12 2.06
N ALA A 108 4.10 6.98 1.16
CA ALA A 108 5.23 6.05 1.31
C ALA A 108 6.05 6.39 2.58
N GLU A 109 6.31 7.67 2.83
CA GLU A 109 6.99 8.15 4.04
C GLU A 109 6.23 7.77 5.33
N LEU A 110 4.90 7.96 5.35
CA LEU A 110 4.07 7.57 6.48
C LEU A 110 4.02 6.06 6.67
N LEU A 111 3.86 5.32 5.56
CA LEU A 111 3.83 3.86 5.57
C LEU A 111 5.12 3.29 6.13
N GLU A 112 6.26 3.78 5.67
CA GLU A 112 7.57 3.34 6.13
C GLU A 112 7.79 3.65 7.61
N ALA A 113 7.46 4.86 8.06
CA ALA A 113 7.49 5.22 9.46
C ALA A 113 6.60 4.30 10.32
N PHE A 114 5.43 3.91 9.80
CA PHE A 114 4.55 2.95 10.46
C PHE A 114 5.19 1.56 10.59
N LEU A 115 5.83 1.08 9.54
CA LEU A 115 6.49 -0.23 9.54
C LEU A 115 7.64 -0.28 10.55
N VAL A 116 8.39 0.80 10.68
CA VAL A 116 9.46 0.92 11.67
C VAL A 116 8.90 1.00 13.10
N GLU A 117 7.99 1.93 13.37
CA GLU A 117 7.48 2.20 14.73
C GLU A 117 6.57 1.10 15.28
N CYS A 118 5.74 0.52 14.41
CA CYS A 118 4.68 -0.39 14.85
C CYS A 118 5.01 -1.86 14.61
N LEU A 119 5.86 -2.17 13.62
CA LEU A 119 6.23 -3.54 13.26
C LEU A 119 7.71 -3.85 13.45
N GLY A 120 8.54 -2.88 13.86
CA GLY A 120 9.95 -3.10 14.14
C GLY A 120 10.81 -3.34 12.91
N LEU A 121 10.43 -2.78 11.75
CA LEU A 121 11.30 -2.81 10.56
C LEU A 121 12.61 -2.09 10.87
N ASP A 122 13.75 -2.75 10.57
CA ASP A 122 15.06 -2.16 10.79
C ASP A 122 15.27 -0.93 9.89
N LEU A 123 15.69 0.19 10.48
CA LEU A 123 16.00 1.43 9.78
C LEU A 123 17.08 1.27 8.71
N ASN A 124 18.04 0.34 8.91
CA ASN A 124 19.08 0.06 7.93
C ASN A 124 18.52 -0.58 6.63
N GLN A 125 17.30 -1.08 6.71
CA GLN A 125 16.56 -1.63 5.56
C GLN A 125 15.46 -0.67 5.06
N SER A 126 15.31 0.49 5.71
CA SER A 126 14.30 1.48 5.36
C SER A 126 14.65 2.20 4.07
N LEU A 127 13.64 2.49 3.28
CA LEU A 127 13.76 3.27 2.05
C LEU A 127 13.89 4.79 2.32
N ASN A 128 13.66 5.24 3.55
CA ASN A 128 13.53 6.67 3.87
C ASN A 128 13.90 7.04 5.32
N GLU A 129 15.16 6.83 5.69
CA GLU A 129 15.66 7.02 7.05
C GLU A 129 15.44 8.43 7.63
N GLU A 130 15.52 9.47 6.81
CA GLU A 130 15.44 10.88 7.24
C GLU A 130 14.03 11.32 7.67
N MET A 131 13.00 10.62 7.19
CA MET A 131 11.61 11.03 7.34
C MET A 131 10.89 10.39 8.52
N HIS A 132 11.49 9.39 9.14
CA HIS A 132 10.91 8.62 10.22
C HIS A 132 10.39 9.49 11.38
N SER A 133 11.21 10.39 11.92
CA SER A 133 10.86 11.23 13.09
C SER A 133 9.64 12.15 12.84
N LYS A 134 9.46 12.60 11.60
CA LYS A 134 8.37 13.48 11.18
C LYS A 134 6.99 12.83 11.28
N TYR A 135 6.95 11.52 11.15
CA TYR A 135 5.67 10.79 11.07
C TYR A 135 5.32 9.97 12.32
N VAL A 136 6.20 9.89 13.33
CA VAL A 136 5.99 9.06 14.54
C VAL A 136 4.63 9.29 15.21
N LYS A 137 4.19 10.53 15.35
CA LYS A 137 2.86 10.81 15.94
C LYS A 137 1.72 10.30 15.05
N LYS A 138 1.89 10.34 13.73
CA LYS A 138 0.87 9.92 12.76
C LYS A 138 0.76 8.41 12.65
N THR A 139 1.85 7.68 12.92
CA THR A 139 1.82 6.21 12.94
C THR A 139 0.92 5.66 14.04
N ARG A 140 0.90 6.30 15.21
CA ARG A 140 0.01 5.92 16.32
C ARG A 140 -1.47 6.13 15.97
N ILE A 141 -1.79 7.24 15.29
CA ILE A 141 -3.15 7.50 14.82
C ILE A 141 -3.56 6.45 13.78
N LEU A 142 -2.67 6.11 12.86
CA LEU A 142 -2.91 5.07 11.86
C LEU A 142 -3.13 3.70 12.52
N LEU A 143 -2.31 3.33 13.50
CA LEU A 143 -2.47 2.11 14.27
C LEU A 143 -3.82 2.05 14.97
N ASP A 144 -4.23 3.13 15.61
CA ASP A 144 -5.54 3.25 16.28
C ASP A 144 -6.70 3.03 15.30
N ILE A 145 -6.61 3.61 14.11
CA ILE A 145 -7.62 3.43 13.04
C ILE A 145 -7.68 1.96 12.61
N ILE A 146 -6.54 1.31 12.43
CA ILE A 146 -6.45 -0.09 12.01
C ILE A 146 -7.04 -1.01 13.08
N VAL A 147 -6.66 -0.80 14.34
CA VAL A 147 -7.10 -1.64 15.46
C VAL A 147 -8.61 -1.47 15.72
N LYS A 148 -9.12 -0.23 15.71
CA LYS A 148 -10.53 0.05 15.92
C LYS A 148 -11.40 -0.36 14.73
N GLY A 149 -10.90 -0.22 13.52
CA GLY A 149 -11.61 -0.58 12.29
C GLY A 149 -11.67 -2.09 12.04
N GLY A 150 -10.73 -2.86 12.59
CA GLY A 150 -10.58 -4.28 12.33
C GLY A 150 -10.29 -4.60 10.87
N ASN A 151 -10.23 -5.88 10.53
CA ASN A 151 -10.01 -6.31 9.17
C ASN A 151 -11.19 -5.88 8.28
N PHE A 152 -10.92 -5.12 7.23
CA PHE A 152 -11.92 -4.55 6.31
C PHE A 152 -12.97 -3.64 7.00
N GLY A 153 -12.65 -3.04 8.15
CA GLY A 153 -13.56 -2.14 8.87
C GLY A 153 -14.84 -2.81 9.40
N HIS A 154 -14.83 -4.11 9.63
CA HIS A 154 -16.01 -4.88 10.08
C HIS A 154 -16.54 -4.46 11.46
N PHE A 155 -15.74 -3.79 12.28
CA PHE A 155 -16.08 -3.44 13.66
C PHE A 155 -16.51 -1.96 13.84
N THR A 156 -16.74 -1.21 12.76
CA THR A 156 -17.24 0.18 12.88
C THR A 156 -18.74 0.24 12.67
N GLU A 157 -19.52 0.52 13.74
CA GLU A 157 -20.98 0.69 13.71
C GLU A 157 -21.48 1.73 12.68
N LYS A 158 -20.64 2.74 12.36
CA LYS A 158 -20.94 3.76 11.34
C LYS A 158 -21.03 3.23 9.91
N ARG A 159 -20.64 1.98 9.66
CA ARG A 159 -20.65 1.39 8.31
C ARG A 159 -22.05 0.98 7.86
N GLU A 160 -22.93 0.63 8.79
CA GLU A 160 -24.33 0.28 8.46
C GLU A 160 -25.10 1.49 7.91
N MET A 161 -24.87 2.69 8.46
CA MET A 161 -25.50 3.93 7.96
C MET A 161 -24.89 4.47 6.65
N ALA A 162 -23.64 4.16 6.34
CA ALA A 162 -22.93 4.64 5.13
C ALA A 162 -23.12 3.75 3.90
N SER A 163 -23.83 2.64 4.03
CA SER A 163 -24.09 1.69 2.94
C SER A 163 -24.90 2.28 1.78
N GLN A 164 -25.61 3.38 2.01
CA GLN A 164 -26.55 3.95 1.02
C GLN A 164 -25.93 4.94 0.01
N ASN A 165 -24.68 5.43 0.19
CA ASN A 165 -24.06 6.35 -0.77
C ASN A 165 -22.54 6.13 -0.91
N LYS A 166 -22.10 5.52 -2.02
CA LYS A 166 -20.67 5.28 -2.34
C LYS A 166 -19.80 6.56 -2.35
N VAL A 167 -20.37 7.69 -2.72
CA VAL A 167 -19.67 8.99 -2.80
C VAL A 167 -19.45 9.59 -1.40
N SER A 168 -20.45 9.53 -0.53
CA SER A 168 -20.37 10.02 0.86
C SER A 168 -19.35 9.22 1.67
N ARG A 169 -19.24 7.91 1.43
CA ARG A 169 -18.27 7.02 2.09
C ARG A 169 -16.82 7.38 1.73
N LYS A 170 -16.54 7.67 0.45
CA LYS A 170 -15.21 8.12 -0.01
C LYS A 170 -14.82 9.47 0.58
N LEU A 171 -15.76 10.40 0.66
CA LEU A 171 -15.52 11.74 1.20
C LEU A 171 -15.29 11.69 2.72
N HIS A 172 -16.08 10.91 3.45
CA HIS A 172 -15.97 10.79 4.91
C HIS A 172 -14.64 10.11 5.34
N THR A 173 -14.19 9.12 4.59
CA THR A 173 -12.91 8.46 4.87
C THR A 173 -11.73 9.40 4.55
N LEU A 174 -11.82 10.15 3.46
CA LEU A 174 -10.82 11.17 3.11
C LEU A 174 -10.76 12.28 4.16
N THR A 175 -11.90 12.84 4.57
CA THR A 175 -11.97 13.92 5.55
C THR A 175 -11.55 13.47 6.95
N SER A 176 -11.89 12.26 7.37
CA SER A 176 -11.46 11.72 8.68
C SER A 176 -9.97 11.38 8.70
N PHE A 177 -9.38 10.92 7.59
CA PHE A 177 -7.95 10.63 7.52
C PHE A 177 -7.11 11.92 7.38
N TRP A 178 -7.51 12.85 6.51
CA TRP A 178 -6.78 14.11 6.31
C TRP A 178 -7.12 15.18 7.33
N GLY A 179 -8.35 15.20 7.85
CA GLY A 179 -8.80 16.16 8.89
C GLY A 179 -8.26 15.84 10.29
N ASN A 180 -7.84 14.61 10.55
CA ASN A 180 -7.21 14.18 11.81
C ASN A 180 -5.68 14.05 11.70
N LEU A 181 -5.10 14.41 10.56
CA LEU A 181 -3.65 14.54 10.40
C LEU A 181 -3.30 16.02 10.66
N PRO A 182 -2.72 16.36 11.84
CA PRO A 182 -2.27 17.70 12.14
C PRO A 182 -1.19 18.19 11.17
#